data_16e93a8f505d1e96455bfcf4cbd4ca5c
#
_entry.id   16e93a8f505d1e96455bfcf4cbd4ca5c
#
_cell.length_a   1.000
_cell.length_b   1.000
_cell.length_c   1.000
_cell.angle_alpha   90.00
_cell.angle_beta   90.00
_cell.angle_gamma   90.00
#
_symmetry.space_group_name_H-M   'P 1'
#
loop_
_entity.id
_entity.type
_entity.pdbx_description
1 polymer ?
#
loop_
_entity_poly.entity_id
_entity_poly.type
_entity_poly.pdbx_seq_one_letter_code
_entity_poly.pdbx_strand_id
1 'polypeptide(L)'
;LFAEGTFNAAFIPSYAGALAKNKMNADNFAKKVFNLLFIILFIFVLVAEIFMPQLIFLIAPGFYKDPEKLKLAVDLSRITFPFLFFICLASFFGAILNSYNKFAAAAAAPIILNIVLIGSLFFSQWANISDVLTLSYAVSLAGFLQLIVLLFFARKNFKPILTTKIKIDKKIKFFFSKLLPSIFSSGVTQINILVGTIIASFQAGAVSYLYYADRVYQINLA
;
A
#
# COMPACT_ATOMS: atom_id res chain seq x y z
N LEU A 1 -5.87 -4.19 -1.12
CA LEU A 1 -6.22 -5.10 0.00
C LEU A 1 -5.85 -4.49 1.35
N PHE A 2 -4.57 -4.31 1.63
CA PHE A 2 -4.12 -3.86 2.93
C PHE A 2 -4.52 -2.41 3.22
N ALA A 3 -4.33 -1.52 2.25
CA ALA A 3 -4.68 -0.11 2.33
C ALA A 3 -6.20 0.16 2.24
N GLU A 4 -6.96 -0.77 1.70
CA GLU A 4 -8.42 -0.66 1.50
C GLU A 4 -9.25 -1.03 2.75
N GLY A 5 -8.65 -1.10 3.92
CA GLY A 5 -9.35 -1.30 5.19
C GLY A 5 -9.31 -2.71 5.77
N THR A 6 -8.87 -3.74 5.02
CA THR A 6 -8.77 -5.12 5.52
C THR A 6 -7.93 -5.22 6.78
N PHE A 7 -6.79 -4.54 6.79
CA PHE A 7 -5.94 -4.46 7.97
C PHE A 7 -6.65 -3.74 9.14
N ASN A 8 -7.30 -2.62 8.85
CA ASN A 8 -8.00 -1.82 9.86
C ASN A 8 -9.11 -2.62 10.54
N ALA A 9 -9.87 -3.40 9.77
CA ALA A 9 -10.96 -4.25 10.28
C ALA A 9 -10.47 -5.29 11.32
N ALA A 10 -9.26 -5.81 11.17
CA ALA A 10 -8.67 -6.75 12.13
C ALA A 10 -7.90 -6.04 13.26
N PHE A 11 -7.15 -4.98 12.92
CA PHE A 11 -6.24 -4.32 13.86
C PHE A 11 -6.98 -3.43 14.87
N ILE A 12 -7.90 -2.56 14.41
CA ILE A 12 -8.56 -1.58 15.28
C ILE A 12 -9.29 -2.25 16.45
N PRO A 13 -10.14 -3.28 16.27
CA PRO A 13 -10.81 -3.93 17.40
C PRO A 13 -9.84 -4.60 18.36
N SER A 14 -8.76 -5.21 17.83
CA SER A 14 -7.75 -5.90 18.64
C SER A 14 -6.94 -4.92 19.49
N TYR A 15 -6.55 -3.78 18.91
CA TYR A 15 -5.78 -2.74 19.59
C TYR A 15 -6.67 -1.96 20.58
N ALA A 16 -7.87 -1.55 20.18
CA ALA A 16 -8.80 -0.83 21.04
C ALA A 16 -9.23 -1.68 22.25
N GLY A 17 -9.48 -2.98 22.05
CA GLY A 17 -9.77 -3.91 23.13
C GLY A 17 -8.58 -4.11 24.10
N ALA A 18 -7.33 -4.05 23.62
CA ALA A 18 -6.16 -4.05 24.46
C ALA A 18 -5.98 -2.70 25.19
N LEU A 19 -6.27 -1.59 24.51
CA LEU A 19 -6.16 -0.22 25.05
C LEU A 19 -7.14 0.01 26.20
N ALA A 20 -8.38 -0.49 26.09
CA ALA A 20 -9.38 -0.41 27.13
C ALA A 20 -8.96 -1.12 28.44
N LYS A 21 -8.11 -2.14 28.34
CA LYS A 21 -7.59 -2.88 29.51
C LYS A 21 -6.35 -2.19 30.10
N ASN A 22 -5.35 -1.92 29.28
CA ASN A 22 -4.09 -1.31 29.70
C ASN A 22 -3.31 -0.81 28.47
N LYS A 23 -2.88 0.46 28.51
CA LYS A 23 -2.09 1.09 27.44
C LYS A 23 -0.78 0.33 27.16
N MET A 24 -0.06 -0.11 28.19
CA MET A 24 1.19 -0.84 28.02
C MET A 24 1.02 -2.16 27.24
N ASN A 25 -0.08 -2.87 27.50
CA ASN A 25 -0.42 -4.08 26.75
C ASN A 25 -0.78 -3.80 25.29
N ALA A 26 -1.50 -2.69 25.03
CA ALA A 26 -1.81 -2.24 23.68
C ALA A 26 -0.55 -1.84 22.92
N ASP A 27 0.33 -1.04 23.52
CA ASP A 27 1.58 -0.61 22.92
C ASP A 27 2.51 -1.79 22.61
N ASN A 28 2.59 -2.78 23.51
CA ASN A 28 3.36 -4.00 23.28
C ASN A 28 2.79 -4.85 22.12
N PHE A 29 1.47 -4.94 22.00
CA PHE A 29 0.81 -5.59 20.87
C PHE A 29 1.11 -4.82 19.57
N ALA A 30 0.90 -3.51 19.54
CA ALA A 30 1.16 -2.67 18.38
C ALA A 30 2.63 -2.73 17.93
N LYS A 31 3.59 -2.70 18.86
CA LYS A 31 5.02 -2.85 18.54
C LYS A 31 5.32 -4.18 17.85
N LYS A 32 4.74 -5.28 18.32
CA LYS A 32 4.93 -6.60 17.69
C LYS A 32 4.34 -6.64 16.29
N VAL A 33 3.10 -6.12 16.11
CA VAL A 33 2.45 -6.06 14.80
C VAL A 33 3.26 -5.18 13.86
N PHE A 34 3.70 -4.00 14.31
CA PHE A 34 4.52 -3.08 13.52
C PHE A 34 5.82 -3.72 13.03
N ASN A 35 6.57 -4.36 13.95
CA ASN A 35 7.84 -5.00 13.59
C ASN A 35 7.65 -6.14 12.59
N LEU A 36 6.61 -6.96 12.79
CA LEU A 36 6.32 -8.07 11.88
C LEU A 36 5.90 -7.54 10.51
N LEU A 37 5.01 -6.55 10.49
CA LEU A 37 4.57 -5.89 9.27
C LEU A 37 5.75 -5.25 8.52
N PHE A 38 6.61 -4.52 9.22
CA PHE A 38 7.79 -3.88 8.64
C PHE A 38 8.71 -4.90 7.97
N ILE A 39 9.04 -6.01 8.67
CA ILE A 39 9.95 -7.04 8.14
C ILE A 39 9.31 -7.75 6.95
N ILE A 40 8.05 -8.16 7.06
CA ILE A 40 7.34 -8.85 5.97
C ILE A 40 7.27 -7.95 4.73
N LEU A 41 6.87 -6.69 4.88
CA LEU A 41 6.78 -5.75 3.77
C LEU A 41 8.14 -5.44 3.16
N PHE A 42 9.16 -5.25 4.00
CA PHE A 42 10.52 -4.97 3.53
C PHE A 42 11.06 -6.12 2.69
N ILE A 43 10.95 -7.35 3.20
CA ILE A 43 11.37 -8.55 2.46
C ILE A 43 10.55 -8.71 1.18
N PHE A 44 9.22 -8.53 1.26
CA PHE A 44 8.33 -8.64 0.12
C PHE A 44 8.70 -7.65 -0.99
N VAL A 45 8.93 -6.37 -0.65
CA VAL A 45 9.31 -5.35 -1.62
C VAL A 45 10.68 -5.66 -2.21
N LEU A 46 11.68 -6.07 -1.40
CA LEU A 46 12.99 -6.45 -1.92
C LEU A 46 12.91 -7.63 -2.90
N VAL A 47 12.17 -8.67 -2.55
CA VAL A 47 11.97 -9.83 -3.44
C VAL A 47 11.26 -9.40 -4.73
N ALA A 48 10.23 -8.59 -4.63
CA ALA A 48 9.51 -8.10 -5.80
C ALA A 48 10.39 -7.23 -6.70
N GLU A 49 11.26 -6.37 -6.15
CA GLU A 49 12.22 -5.56 -6.91
C GLU A 49 13.21 -6.43 -7.70
N ILE A 50 13.71 -7.51 -7.08
CA ILE A 50 14.62 -8.47 -7.73
C ILE A 50 13.89 -9.19 -8.86
N PHE A 51 12.67 -9.65 -8.62
CA PHE A 51 11.87 -10.43 -9.56
C PHE A 51 10.86 -9.59 -10.37
N MET A 52 11.07 -8.27 -10.49
CA MET A 52 10.13 -7.38 -11.18
C MET A 52 9.86 -7.79 -12.63
N PRO A 53 10.86 -8.18 -13.45
CA PRO A 53 10.58 -8.63 -14.80
C PRO A 53 9.64 -9.84 -14.88
N GLN A 54 9.81 -10.81 -13.97
CA GLN A 54 8.97 -12.00 -13.87
C GLN A 54 7.55 -11.66 -13.40
N LEU A 55 7.43 -10.71 -12.45
CA LEU A 55 6.14 -10.22 -11.97
C LEU A 55 5.36 -9.51 -13.10
N ILE A 56 6.03 -8.65 -13.88
CA ILE A 56 5.40 -7.99 -15.03
C ILE A 56 4.99 -9.00 -16.10
N PHE A 57 5.83 -10.02 -16.35
CA PHE A 57 5.48 -11.10 -17.26
C PHE A 57 4.23 -11.88 -16.79
N LEU A 58 4.10 -12.12 -15.49
CA LEU A 58 2.94 -12.81 -14.91
C LEU A 58 1.65 -11.97 -15.02
N ILE A 59 1.75 -10.66 -14.78
CA ILE A 59 0.60 -9.74 -14.74
C ILE A 59 0.18 -9.27 -16.15
N ALA A 60 1.15 -9.09 -17.04
CA ALA A 60 0.95 -8.56 -18.39
C ALA A 60 1.78 -9.33 -19.43
N PRO A 61 1.53 -10.63 -19.66
CA PRO A 61 2.33 -11.46 -20.56
C PRO A 61 2.31 -10.96 -22.02
N GLY A 62 1.26 -10.24 -22.43
CA GLY A 62 1.18 -9.66 -23.77
C GLY A 62 2.26 -8.61 -24.04
N PHE A 63 2.86 -8.00 -23.03
CA PHE A 63 3.97 -7.03 -23.19
C PHE A 63 5.27 -7.70 -23.66
N TYR A 64 5.39 -9.02 -23.51
CA TYR A 64 6.56 -9.76 -23.98
C TYR A 64 6.76 -9.68 -25.52
N LYS A 65 5.68 -9.39 -26.26
CA LYS A 65 5.75 -9.18 -27.73
C LYS A 65 6.44 -7.88 -28.13
N ASP A 66 6.58 -6.94 -27.18
CA ASP A 66 7.20 -5.63 -27.36
C ASP A 66 8.26 -5.41 -26.28
N PRO A 67 9.54 -5.67 -26.57
CA PRO A 67 10.63 -5.58 -25.60
C PRO A 67 10.81 -4.18 -25.00
N GLU A 68 10.55 -3.13 -25.77
CA GLU A 68 10.66 -1.74 -25.28
C GLU A 68 9.56 -1.45 -24.24
N LYS A 69 8.34 -1.86 -24.55
CA LYS A 69 7.18 -1.72 -23.65
C LYS A 69 7.38 -2.53 -22.37
N LEU A 70 7.89 -3.76 -22.48
CA LEU A 70 8.20 -4.60 -21.32
C LEU A 70 9.24 -3.94 -20.42
N LYS A 71 10.34 -3.45 -21.02
CA LYS A 71 11.40 -2.75 -20.30
C LYS A 71 10.87 -1.52 -19.59
N LEU A 72 10.10 -0.68 -20.31
CA LEU A 72 9.50 0.52 -19.72
C LEU A 72 8.56 0.15 -18.54
N ALA A 73 7.72 -0.87 -18.69
CA ALA A 73 6.83 -1.32 -17.63
C ALA A 73 7.61 -1.80 -16.39
N VAL A 74 8.71 -2.54 -16.58
CA VAL A 74 9.59 -3.00 -15.49
C VAL A 74 10.24 -1.81 -14.78
N ASP A 75 10.83 -0.88 -15.53
CA ASP A 75 11.56 0.26 -14.98
C ASP A 75 10.61 1.19 -14.17
N LEU A 76 9.43 1.50 -14.72
CA LEU A 76 8.44 2.31 -14.04
C LEU A 76 7.86 1.60 -12.80
N SER A 77 7.65 0.28 -12.90
CA SER A 77 7.17 -0.51 -11.76
C SER A 77 8.18 -0.53 -10.61
N ARG A 78 9.47 -0.67 -10.89
CA ARG A 78 10.52 -0.57 -9.87
C ARG A 78 10.52 0.78 -9.15
N ILE A 79 10.30 1.87 -9.88
CA ILE A 79 10.23 3.21 -9.27
C ILE A 79 8.99 3.36 -8.39
N THR A 80 7.86 2.79 -8.79
CA THR A 80 6.58 2.95 -8.08
C THR A 80 6.36 1.92 -6.96
N PHE A 81 6.97 0.73 -7.04
CA PHE A 81 6.70 -0.37 -6.12
C PHE A 81 7.03 -0.08 -4.64
N PRO A 82 8.06 0.71 -4.30
CA PRO A 82 8.32 1.14 -2.92
C PRO A 82 7.15 1.88 -2.26
N PHE A 83 6.25 2.48 -3.04
CA PHE A 83 5.00 3.06 -2.53
C PHE A 83 4.21 2.07 -1.67
N LEU A 84 4.18 0.79 -2.06
CA LEU A 84 3.47 -0.25 -1.31
C LEU A 84 3.97 -0.36 0.14
N PHE A 85 5.28 -0.33 0.34
CA PHE A 85 5.87 -0.36 1.67
C PHE A 85 5.41 0.83 2.51
N PHE A 86 5.50 2.04 1.94
CA PHE A 86 5.16 3.26 2.65
C PHE A 86 3.67 3.34 2.98
N ILE A 87 2.78 3.03 2.03
CA ILE A 87 1.33 3.14 2.24
C ILE A 87 0.81 2.10 3.24
N CYS A 88 1.37 0.89 3.26
CA CYS A 88 1.00 -0.12 4.24
C CYS A 88 1.43 0.27 5.66
N LEU A 89 2.62 0.86 5.83
CA LEU A 89 3.04 1.40 7.13
C LEU A 89 2.23 2.64 7.53
N ALA A 90 1.91 3.51 6.56
CA ALA A 90 1.02 4.65 6.78
C ALA A 90 -0.38 4.19 7.27
N SER A 91 -0.93 3.14 6.65
CA SER A 91 -2.21 2.53 7.08
C SER A 91 -2.15 2.01 8.52
N PHE A 92 -1.02 1.42 8.95
CA PHE A 92 -0.82 1.03 10.34
C PHE A 92 -0.93 2.22 11.31
N PHE A 93 -0.25 3.34 11.01
CA PHE A 93 -0.34 4.54 11.85
C PHE A 93 -1.73 5.18 11.80
N GLY A 94 -2.40 5.13 10.64
CA GLY A 94 -3.80 5.50 10.50
C GLY A 94 -4.71 4.69 11.42
N ALA A 95 -4.51 3.37 11.48
CA ALA A 95 -5.27 2.49 12.38
C ALA A 95 -5.03 2.79 13.87
N ILE A 96 -3.80 3.13 14.25
CA ILE A 96 -3.48 3.63 15.60
C ILE A 96 -4.29 4.90 15.89
N LEU A 97 -4.25 5.90 15.00
CA LEU A 97 -4.98 7.16 15.16
C LEU A 97 -6.49 6.95 15.26
N ASN A 98 -7.04 6.11 14.39
CA ASN A 98 -8.45 5.75 14.41
C ASN A 98 -8.87 5.09 15.73
N SER A 99 -8.01 4.27 16.33
CA SER A 99 -8.26 3.66 17.65
C SER A 99 -8.29 4.67 18.80
N TYR A 100 -7.78 5.89 18.57
CA TYR A 100 -7.89 7.05 19.49
C TYR A 100 -8.94 8.07 19.04
N ASN A 101 -9.85 7.71 18.12
CA ASN A 101 -10.87 8.58 17.53
C ASN A 101 -10.28 9.81 16.80
N LYS A 102 -9.06 9.71 16.26
CA LYS A 102 -8.38 10.76 15.50
C LYS A 102 -8.41 10.43 14.00
N PHE A 103 -9.58 10.58 13.40
CA PHE A 103 -9.84 10.14 12.02
C PHE A 103 -9.27 11.11 10.97
N ALA A 104 -9.20 12.41 11.29
CA ALA A 104 -8.88 13.46 10.31
C ALA A 104 -7.54 13.26 9.59
N ALA A 105 -6.48 12.87 10.31
CA ALA A 105 -5.16 12.68 9.70
C ALA A 105 -5.14 11.47 8.74
N ALA A 106 -5.80 10.37 9.10
CA ALA A 106 -5.90 9.20 8.24
C ALA A 106 -6.75 9.48 6.99
N ALA A 107 -7.87 10.21 7.16
CA ALA A 107 -8.73 10.61 6.05
C ALA A 107 -8.07 11.64 5.11
N ALA A 108 -7.15 12.46 5.62
CA ALA A 108 -6.42 13.45 4.82
C ALA A 108 -5.23 12.84 4.03
N ALA A 109 -4.80 11.62 4.34
CA ALA A 109 -3.63 11.02 3.67
C ALA A 109 -3.76 10.95 2.13
N PRO A 110 -4.90 10.59 1.51
CA PRO A 110 -5.06 10.61 0.06
C PRO A 110 -4.88 12.00 -0.57
N ILE A 111 -5.14 13.08 0.16
CA ILE A 111 -4.95 14.46 -0.33
C ILE A 111 -3.47 14.71 -0.63
N ILE A 112 -2.57 14.17 0.19
CA ILE A 112 -1.11 14.29 0.00
C ILE A 112 -0.72 13.66 -1.34
N LEU A 113 -1.26 12.48 -1.66
CA LEU A 113 -1.00 11.81 -2.95
C LEU A 113 -1.40 12.74 -4.12
N ASN A 114 -2.61 13.27 -4.07
CA ASN A 114 -3.12 14.13 -5.15
C ASN A 114 -2.29 15.41 -5.30
N ILE A 115 -1.92 16.07 -4.19
CA ILE A 115 -1.09 17.29 -4.23
C ILE A 115 0.28 16.99 -4.85
N VAL A 116 0.91 15.87 -4.45
CA VAL A 116 2.23 15.49 -4.97
C VAL A 116 2.15 15.14 -6.46
N LEU A 117 1.12 14.40 -6.90
CA LEU A 117 0.93 14.06 -8.31
C LEU A 117 0.66 15.31 -9.17
N ILE A 118 -0.21 16.22 -8.74
CA ILE A 118 -0.48 17.47 -9.44
C ILE A 118 0.79 18.33 -9.49
N GLY A 119 1.48 18.49 -8.36
CA GLY A 119 2.73 19.24 -8.29
C GLY A 119 3.83 18.66 -9.19
N SER A 120 3.89 17.34 -9.31
CA SER A 120 4.87 16.66 -10.16
C SER A 120 4.60 16.91 -11.65
N LEU A 121 3.33 17.02 -12.08
CA LEU A 121 2.98 17.36 -13.46
C LEU A 121 3.38 18.80 -13.80
N PHE A 122 3.16 19.75 -12.91
CA PHE A 122 3.65 21.12 -13.12
C PHE A 122 5.18 21.17 -13.18
N PHE A 123 5.84 20.39 -12.31
CA PHE A 123 7.30 20.31 -12.31
C PHE A 123 7.86 19.70 -13.60
N SER A 124 7.25 18.62 -14.11
CA SER A 124 7.70 17.96 -15.33
C SER A 124 7.61 18.89 -16.55
N GLN A 125 6.53 19.67 -16.65
CA GLN A 125 6.35 20.66 -17.71
C GLN A 125 7.37 21.81 -17.61
N TRP A 126 7.59 22.32 -16.40
CA TRP A 126 8.57 23.39 -16.17
C TRP A 126 10.00 22.96 -16.47
N ALA A 127 10.36 21.72 -16.08
CA ALA A 127 11.70 21.17 -16.25
C ALA A 127 11.92 20.48 -17.61
N ASN A 128 10.89 20.38 -18.47
CA ASN A 128 10.90 19.65 -19.74
C ASN A 128 11.37 18.18 -19.58
N ILE A 129 10.88 17.51 -18.54
CA ILE A 129 11.17 16.11 -18.23
C ILE A 129 9.96 15.25 -18.58
N SER A 130 10.16 13.95 -18.83
CA SER A 130 9.08 13.01 -19.09
C SER A 130 8.06 12.97 -17.95
N ASP A 131 6.79 13.25 -18.27
CA ASP A 131 5.68 13.18 -17.31
C ASP A 131 5.56 11.81 -16.66
N VAL A 132 5.77 10.75 -17.43
CA VAL A 132 5.65 9.36 -16.96
C VAL A 132 6.68 9.03 -15.88
N LEU A 133 7.95 9.42 -16.10
CA LEU A 133 9.01 9.23 -15.13
C LEU A 133 8.76 10.06 -13.86
N THR A 134 8.40 11.33 -14.04
CA THR A 134 8.15 12.25 -12.93
C THR A 134 6.99 11.77 -12.06
N LEU A 135 5.89 11.33 -12.69
CA LEU A 135 4.74 10.73 -11.97
C LEU A 135 5.13 9.46 -11.22
N SER A 136 5.98 8.61 -11.81
CA SER A 136 6.42 7.36 -11.16
C SER A 136 7.20 7.65 -9.87
N TYR A 137 8.12 8.60 -9.89
CA TYR A 137 8.82 9.06 -8.68
C TYR A 137 7.87 9.75 -7.69
N ALA A 138 6.91 10.54 -8.20
CA ALA A 138 5.94 11.24 -7.38
C ALA A 138 5.05 10.28 -6.58
N VAL A 139 4.67 9.12 -7.14
CA VAL A 139 3.92 8.07 -6.42
C VAL A 139 4.69 7.60 -5.20
N SER A 140 5.95 7.20 -5.36
CA SER A 140 6.78 6.73 -4.25
C SER A 140 7.06 7.83 -3.22
N LEU A 141 7.32 9.05 -3.68
CA LEU A 141 7.48 10.22 -2.81
C LEU A 141 6.20 10.50 -2.01
N ALA A 142 5.04 10.43 -2.64
CA ALA A 142 3.76 10.64 -1.97
C ALA A 142 3.52 9.62 -0.86
N GLY A 143 3.80 8.33 -1.11
CA GLY A 143 3.72 7.28 -0.09
C GLY A 143 4.63 7.56 1.10
N PHE A 144 5.86 7.97 0.85
CA PHE A 144 6.81 8.36 1.88
C PHE A 144 6.33 9.55 2.70
N LEU A 145 5.81 10.60 2.05
CA LEU A 145 5.26 11.77 2.73
C LEU A 145 4.01 11.42 3.56
N GLN A 146 3.12 10.57 3.04
CA GLN A 146 1.96 10.08 3.80
C GLN A 146 2.41 9.35 5.07
N LEU A 147 3.43 8.49 4.97
CA LEU A 147 3.98 7.78 6.12
C LEU A 147 4.53 8.76 7.16
N ILE A 148 5.33 9.75 6.74
CA ILE A 148 5.90 10.77 7.65
C ILE A 148 4.79 11.55 8.37
N VAL A 149 3.78 12.01 7.63
CA VAL A 149 2.67 12.79 8.20
C VAL A 149 1.90 11.95 9.24
N LEU A 150 1.53 10.71 8.91
CA LEU A 150 0.81 9.86 9.84
C LEU A 150 1.64 9.46 11.06
N LEU A 151 2.93 9.18 10.87
CA LEU A 151 3.87 8.95 11.97
C LEU A 151 3.99 10.17 12.88
N PHE A 152 4.06 11.37 12.31
CA PHE A 152 4.11 12.62 13.09
C PHE A 152 2.86 12.79 13.97
N PHE A 153 1.66 12.57 13.43
CA PHE A 153 0.42 12.65 14.21
C PHE A 153 0.30 11.50 15.23
N ALA A 154 0.76 10.30 14.88
CA ALA A 154 0.68 9.13 15.76
C ALA A 154 1.69 9.15 16.92
N ARG A 155 2.82 9.88 16.82
CA ARG A 155 3.94 9.88 17.79
C ARG A 155 3.54 10.19 19.23
N LYS A 156 2.47 10.96 19.44
CA LYS A 156 1.93 11.28 20.77
C LYS A 156 1.23 10.07 21.41
N ASN A 157 0.70 9.17 20.61
CA ASN A 157 -0.08 8.03 21.05
C ASN A 157 0.74 6.73 21.06
N PHE A 158 1.60 6.55 20.06
CA PHE A 158 2.43 5.37 19.86
C PHE A 158 3.80 5.75 19.29
N LYS A 159 4.86 5.16 19.85
CA LYS A 159 6.23 5.29 19.34
C LYS A 159 6.68 3.94 18.79
N PRO A 160 6.92 3.82 17.47
CA PRO A 160 7.43 2.61 16.89
C PRO A 160 8.86 2.37 17.40
N ILE A 161 9.16 1.13 17.76
CA ILE A 161 10.50 0.70 18.13
C ILE A 161 10.79 -0.55 17.32
N LEU A 162 11.77 -0.47 16.42
CA LEU A 162 12.23 -1.64 15.68
C LEU A 162 13.03 -2.56 16.61
N THR A 163 12.64 -3.81 16.66
CA THR A 163 13.34 -4.85 17.41
C THR A 163 13.44 -6.12 16.59
N THR A 164 14.59 -6.74 16.60
CA THR A 164 14.83 -8.02 15.90
C THR A 164 14.25 -9.23 16.63
N LYS A 165 13.97 -9.09 17.95
CA LYS A 165 13.42 -10.18 18.77
C LYS A 165 11.89 -10.15 18.78
N ILE A 166 11.25 -10.72 17.76
CA ILE A 166 9.79 -10.80 17.69
C ILE A 166 9.34 -12.11 18.33
N LYS A 167 8.65 -12.04 19.47
CA LYS A 167 7.96 -13.20 20.07
C LYS A 167 6.52 -13.24 19.57
N ILE A 168 6.19 -14.27 18.78
CA ILE A 168 4.82 -14.53 18.32
C ILE A 168 4.06 -15.18 19.47
N ASP A 169 3.25 -14.40 20.17
CA ASP A 169 2.39 -14.87 21.25
C ASP A 169 0.97 -15.25 20.76
N LYS A 170 0.13 -15.75 21.68
CA LYS A 170 -1.25 -16.15 21.38
C LYS A 170 -2.09 -14.98 20.80
N LYS A 171 -1.81 -13.72 21.20
CA LYS A 171 -2.54 -12.54 20.72
C LYS A 171 -2.20 -12.23 19.26
N ILE A 172 -0.94 -12.36 18.89
CA ILE A 172 -0.47 -12.19 17.50
C ILE A 172 -1.04 -13.29 16.60
N LYS A 173 -1.02 -14.57 17.06
CA LYS A 173 -1.64 -15.67 16.31
C LYS A 173 -3.14 -15.42 16.09
N PHE A 174 -3.85 -14.98 17.12
CA PHE A 174 -5.27 -14.65 17.02
C PHE A 174 -5.54 -13.48 16.08
N PHE A 175 -4.71 -12.45 16.09
CA PHE A 175 -4.80 -11.35 15.13
C PHE A 175 -4.65 -11.85 13.69
N PHE A 176 -3.64 -12.67 13.39
CA PHE A 176 -3.44 -13.23 12.07
C PHE A 176 -4.56 -14.18 11.64
N SER A 177 -5.11 -14.97 12.56
CA SER A 177 -6.24 -15.85 12.25
C SER A 177 -7.51 -15.08 11.85
N LYS A 178 -7.68 -13.84 12.32
CA LYS A 178 -8.74 -12.93 11.87
C LYS A 178 -8.40 -12.20 10.57
N LEU A 179 -7.14 -11.88 10.36
CA LEU A 179 -6.68 -11.17 9.17
C LEU A 179 -6.76 -12.06 7.92
N LEU A 180 -6.40 -13.36 8.01
CA LEU A 180 -6.38 -14.28 6.89
C LEU A 180 -7.73 -14.40 6.16
N PRO A 181 -8.89 -14.65 6.82
CA PRO A 181 -10.18 -14.71 6.14
C PRO A 181 -10.53 -13.40 5.41
N SER A 182 -10.18 -12.26 6.01
CA SER A 182 -10.41 -10.94 5.39
C SER A 182 -9.56 -10.73 4.14
N ILE A 183 -8.33 -11.25 4.12
CA ILE A 183 -7.46 -11.24 2.93
C ILE A 183 -8.07 -12.10 1.82
N PHE A 184 -8.56 -13.29 2.13
CA PHE A 184 -9.20 -14.15 1.14
C PHE A 184 -10.46 -13.53 0.55
N SER A 185 -11.33 -12.97 1.38
CA SER A 185 -12.55 -12.30 0.93
C SER A 185 -12.27 -11.14 -0.03
N SER A 186 -11.30 -10.28 0.30
CA SER A 186 -10.89 -9.18 -0.58
C SER A 186 -10.07 -9.66 -1.79
N GLY A 187 -9.46 -10.85 -1.72
CA GLY A 187 -8.62 -11.41 -2.77
C GLY A 187 -9.37 -11.76 -4.04
N VAL A 188 -10.64 -12.17 -3.94
CA VAL A 188 -11.47 -12.56 -5.09
C VAL A 188 -11.58 -11.42 -6.11
N THR A 189 -11.86 -10.20 -5.65
CA THR A 189 -11.92 -9.02 -6.54
C THR A 189 -10.57 -8.74 -7.21
N GLN A 190 -9.47 -8.92 -6.48
CA GLN A 190 -8.12 -8.67 -7.01
C GLN A 190 -7.73 -9.73 -8.06
N ILE A 191 -8.17 -10.99 -7.90
CA ILE A 191 -7.97 -12.04 -8.90
C ILE A 191 -8.71 -11.67 -10.18
N ASN A 192 -9.93 -11.17 -10.10
CA ASN A 192 -10.69 -10.73 -11.26
C ASN A 192 -9.97 -9.60 -12.02
N ILE A 193 -9.48 -8.58 -11.31
CA ILE A 193 -8.70 -7.49 -11.91
C ILE A 193 -7.42 -8.03 -12.55
N LEU A 194 -6.74 -8.96 -11.90
CA LEU A 194 -5.53 -9.60 -12.44
C LEU A 194 -5.81 -10.33 -13.75
N VAL A 195 -6.83 -11.18 -13.78
CA VAL A 195 -7.23 -11.91 -15.00
C VAL A 195 -7.61 -10.95 -16.12
N GLY A 196 -8.39 -9.90 -15.82
CA GLY A 196 -8.73 -8.85 -16.78
C GLY A 196 -7.48 -8.15 -17.34
N THR A 197 -6.50 -7.84 -16.50
CA THR A 197 -5.24 -7.23 -16.92
C THR A 197 -4.40 -8.15 -17.79
N ILE A 198 -4.32 -9.43 -17.44
CA ILE A 198 -3.64 -10.45 -18.24
C ILE A 198 -4.23 -10.47 -19.66
N ILE A 199 -5.55 -10.59 -19.79
CA ILE A 199 -6.24 -10.62 -21.10
C ILE A 199 -6.03 -9.31 -21.85
N ALA A 200 -6.21 -8.16 -21.20
CA ALA A 200 -6.04 -6.84 -21.81
C ALA A 200 -4.60 -6.59 -22.29
N SER A 201 -3.60 -7.23 -21.66
CA SER A 201 -2.17 -7.01 -22.02
C SER A 201 -1.84 -7.43 -23.46
N PHE A 202 -2.64 -8.30 -24.08
CA PHE A 202 -2.44 -8.75 -25.46
C PHE A 202 -2.92 -7.74 -26.51
N GLN A 203 -3.65 -6.69 -26.12
CA GLN A 203 -4.16 -5.66 -27.02
C GLN A 203 -3.52 -4.31 -26.70
N ALA A 204 -3.20 -3.54 -27.73
CA ALA A 204 -2.62 -2.21 -27.57
C ALA A 204 -3.60 -1.26 -26.85
N GLY A 205 -3.16 -0.62 -25.78
CA GLY A 205 -3.96 0.34 -25.01
C GLY A 205 -5.03 -0.27 -24.10
N ALA A 206 -5.38 -1.56 -24.25
CA ALA A 206 -6.52 -2.16 -23.54
C ALA A 206 -6.36 -2.17 -22.02
N VAL A 207 -5.13 -2.30 -21.49
CA VAL A 207 -4.86 -2.20 -20.05
C VAL A 207 -5.25 -0.81 -19.51
N SER A 208 -4.92 0.25 -20.24
CA SER A 208 -5.29 1.62 -19.88
C SER A 208 -6.81 1.83 -19.96
N TYR A 209 -7.45 1.33 -21.02
CA TYR A 209 -8.90 1.42 -21.17
C TYR A 209 -9.64 0.69 -20.04
N LEU A 210 -9.18 -0.51 -19.69
CA LEU A 210 -9.72 -1.26 -18.54
C LEU A 210 -9.60 -0.48 -17.24
N TYR A 211 -8.45 0.12 -16.99
CA TYR A 211 -8.22 0.94 -15.81
C TYR A 211 -9.15 2.15 -15.75
N TYR A 212 -9.31 2.89 -16.85
CA TYR A 212 -10.22 4.04 -16.88
C TYR A 212 -11.69 3.62 -16.72
N ALA A 213 -12.11 2.52 -17.37
CA ALA A 213 -13.45 1.99 -17.20
C ALA A 213 -13.75 1.61 -15.74
N ASP A 214 -12.79 0.96 -15.06
CA ASP A 214 -12.90 0.64 -13.64
C ASP A 214 -13.03 1.88 -12.77
N ARG A 215 -12.27 2.97 -13.06
CA ARG A 215 -12.39 4.23 -12.33
C ARG A 215 -13.76 4.90 -12.50
N VAL A 216 -14.30 4.91 -13.72
CA VAL A 216 -15.64 5.45 -13.98
C VAL A 216 -16.70 4.61 -13.26
N TYR A 217 -16.56 3.28 -13.26
CA TYR A 217 -17.45 2.39 -12.53
C TYR A 217 -17.44 2.61 -11.03
N GLN A 218 -16.26 2.85 -10.44
CA GLN A 218 -16.09 3.10 -9.01
C GLN A 218 -16.76 4.41 -8.54
N ILE A 219 -16.86 5.43 -9.40
CA ILE A 219 -17.56 6.69 -9.07
C ILE A 219 -19.02 6.44 -8.68
N ASN A 220 -19.68 5.49 -9.34
CA ASN A 220 -21.09 5.20 -9.09
C ASN A 220 -21.32 4.35 -7.82
N LEU A 221 -20.25 3.77 -7.24
CA LEU A 221 -20.32 2.91 -6.04
C LEU A 221 -19.86 3.63 -4.76
N ALA A 222 -19.27 4.82 -4.86
CA ALA A 222 -18.77 5.63 -3.75
C ALA A 222 -19.86 6.55 -3.20
#